data_f760d41924f70dbc88de4a92bddb6f33
#
_entry.id   f760d41924f70dbc88de4a92bddb6f33
#
_cell.length_a   1.000
_cell.length_b   1.000
_cell.length_c   1.000
_cell.angle_alpha   90.00
_cell.angle_beta   90.00
_cell.angle_gamma   90.00
#
_symmetry.space_group_name_H-M   'P 1'
#
loop_
_entity.id
_entity.type
_entity.pdbx_description
1 polymer ?
#
loop_
_entity_poly.entity_id
_entity_poly.type
_entity_poly.pdbx_seq_one_letter_code
_entity_poly.pdbx_strand_id
1 'polypeptide(L)'
;MSVPTRPPPWPSLRPALCLLVLAAVGPLLPGREWPAPAAALVSSAEEFPRPAATWLEAQVELARRGFSGGPIDGLPGPQSTAALRAFQRREGLPESGALDAATQASLQLEAPALTWASLAPDDLAGLRPVPEGWTAKAEAPGLPHASALELAAERFRAGERFLRRLNPGLDWAALGPETLFVAPAAEFVPRPGIAARLVIRLAAREFQAVDATERVIAHFPVSIARRVDKRPVGDLAVRVVVANPDYTFDPALFPDTPEAREAPSRRLILPPGPNNPVGVAWIGLDRSGYGIHGTPEPANVGRTESLGCFRLANWDARTLLDLAWVGLPIRVEP
;
A
#
# COMPACT_ATOMS: atom_id res chain seq x y z
N MET A 1 -16.63 -31.78 6.50
CA MET A 1 -15.87 -30.55 6.70
C MET A 1 -15.27 -30.15 5.36
N SER A 2 -15.94 -29.27 4.62
CA SER A 2 -15.50 -28.81 3.31
C SER A 2 -14.40 -27.76 3.48
N VAL A 3 -13.26 -28.01 2.83
CA VAL A 3 -12.13 -27.07 2.75
C VAL A 3 -12.63 -25.78 2.08
N PRO A 4 -12.40 -24.58 2.67
CA PRO A 4 -12.79 -23.33 2.04
C PRO A 4 -12.05 -23.17 0.71
N THR A 5 -12.80 -22.96 -0.37
CA THR A 5 -12.27 -22.70 -1.69
C THR A 5 -11.53 -21.37 -1.70
N ARG A 6 -10.25 -21.41 -2.10
CA ARG A 6 -9.47 -20.20 -2.38
C ARG A 6 -10.17 -19.36 -3.44
N PRO A 7 -10.21 -18.02 -3.28
CA PRO A 7 -10.52 -17.16 -4.42
C PRO A 7 -9.48 -17.42 -5.53
N PRO A 8 -9.87 -17.28 -6.81
CA PRO A 8 -8.95 -17.47 -7.91
C PRO A 8 -7.75 -16.51 -7.73
N PRO A 9 -6.54 -16.97 -8.06
CA PRO A 9 -5.38 -16.08 -8.04
C PRO A 9 -5.68 -14.90 -8.97
N TRP A 10 -5.25 -13.72 -8.57
CA TRP A 10 -5.23 -12.54 -9.41
C TRP A 10 -4.65 -12.92 -10.77
N PRO A 11 -5.13 -12.34 -11.88
CA PRO A 11 -4.37 -12.41 -13.09
C PRO A 11 -2.96 -11.96 -12.71
N SER A 12 -2.05 -12.93 -12.69
CA SER A 12 -0.66 -12.69 -12.44
C SER A 12 -0.25 -11.58 -13.38
N LEU A 13 -0.08 -10.37 -12.84
CA LEU A 13 0.86 -9.47 -13.46
C LEU A 13 2.10 -10.35 -13.58
N ARG A 14 2.37 -10.86 -14.77
CA ARG A 14 3.57 -11.64 -15.04
C ARG A 14 4.67 -10.83 -14.36
N PRO A 15 5.48 -11.41 -13.46
CA PRO A 15 6.71 -10.75 -13.10
C PRO A 15 7.31 -10.45 -14.46
N ALA A 16 7.42 -9.17 -14.81
CA ALA A 16 8.31 -8.77 -15.87
C ALA A 16 9.59 -9.44 -15.43
N LEU A 17 9.95 -10.50 -16.14
CA LEU A 17 11.13 -11.30 -15.93
C LEU A 17 12.21 -10.26 -15.68
N CYS A 18 12.70 -10.15 -14.43
CA CYS A 18 13.97 -9.53 -14.19
C CYS A 18 14.98 -10.39 -14.90
N LEU A 19 14.96 -10.31 -16.23
CA LEU A 19 16.10 -10.56 -17.05
C LEU A 19 17.12 -9.57 -16.49
N LEU A 20 18.11 -10.11 -15.80
CA LEU A 20 19.43 -9.53 -15.74
C LEU A 20 19.80 -9.14 -17.17
N VAL A 21 19.36 -7.96 -17.59
CA VAL A 21 19.96 -7.26 -18.70
C VAL A 21 21.26 -6.67 -18.13
N LEU A 22 22.23 -7.57 -17.91
CA LEU A 22 23.61 -7.19 -17.99
C LEU A 22 23.80 -6.58 -19.36
N ALA A 23 23.83 -5.23 -19.38
CA ALA A 23 24.50 -4.39 -20.34
C ALA A 23 24.48 -4.83 -21.81
N ALA A 24 23.56 -4.33 -22.55
CA ALA A 24 23.93 -3.58 -23.72
C ALA A 24 23.44 -2.15 -23.47
N VAL A 25 24.30 -1.31 -22.94
CA VAL A 25 24.18 0.13 -23.11
C VAL A 25 24.37 0.34 -24.61
N GLY A 26 23.26 0.21 -25.35
CA GLY A 26 23.19 0.69 -26.70
C GLY A 26 23.50 2.19 -26.69
N PRO A 27 23.98 2.75 -27.79
CA PRO A 27 24.36 4.15 -27.82
C PRO A 27 23.17 5.00 -27.36
N LEU A 28 23.35 5.71 -26.26
CA LEU A 28 22.44 6.72 -25.74
C LEU A 28 22.07 7.65 -26.88
N LEU A 29 20.79 7.80 -27.17
CA LEU A 29 20.29 8.81 -28.08
C LEU A 29 20.86 10.17 -27.66
N PRO A 30 21.58 10.89 -28.54
CA PRO A 30 22.18 12.16 -28.22
C PRO A 30 21.08 13.18 -27.93
N GLY A 31 21.05 13.73 -26.72
CA GLY A 31 20.23 14.91 -26.37
C GLY A 31 19.43 14.85 -25.09
N ARG A 32 19.49 13.81 -24.27
CA ARG A 32 18.91 13.79 -22.92
C ARG A 32 19.98 13.57 -21.87
N GLU A 33 20.56 14.64 -21.37
CA GLU A 33 21.30 14.61 -20.11
C GLU A 33 20.29 14.48 -18.95
N TRP A 34 20.24 13.31 -18.33
CA TRP A 34 19.54 13.16 -17.06
C TRP A 34 20.27 13.95 -15.99
N PRO A 35 19.55 14.59 -15.05
CA PRO A 35 20.22 15.20 -13.92
C PRO A 35 21.02 14.15 -13.19
N ALA A 36 22.32 14.34 -13.14
CA ALA A 36 23.35 13.45 -12.60
C ALA A 36 23.04 12.76 -11.25
N PRO A 37 22.23 13.33 -10.32
CA PRO A 37 22.01 12.69 -9.02
C PRO A 37 21.18 11.40 -9.09
N ALA A 38 20.20 11.25 -9.99
CA ALA A 38 19.35 10.06 -10.02
C ALA A 38 20.07 8.85 -10.64
N ALA A 39 20.87 9.06 -11.69
CA ALA A 39 21.66 8.00 -12.32
C ALA A 39 22.74 7.44 -11.35
N ALA A 40 23.34 8.28 -10.53
CA ALA A 40 24.35 7.87 -9.55
C ALA A 40 23.74 7.02 -8.42
N LEU A 41 22.46 7.24 -8.05
CA LEU A 41 21.79 6.50 -6.98
C LEU A 41 21.42 5.06 -7.35
N VAL A 42 21.30 4.75 -8.64
CA VAL A 42 20.92 3.41 -9.13
C VAL A 42 22.14 2.63 -9.65
N SER A 43 23.24 3.33 -9.93
CA SER A 43 24.44 2.78 -10.60
C SER A 43 25.57 2.38 -9.65
N SER A 44 25.33 2.21 -8.35
CA SER A 44 26.41 1.81 -7.44
C SER A 44 26.81 0.35 -7.67
N ALA A 45 28.11 0.10 -7.80
CA ALA A 45 28.70 -1.24 -7.80
C ALA A 45 28.70 -1.86 -6.38
N GLU A 46 27.59 -1.72 -5.66
CA GLU A 46 27.48 -2.23 -4.29
C GLU A 46 27.25 -3.73 -4.32
N GLU A 47 27.94 -4.44 -3.43
CA GLU A 47 27.72 -5.85 -3.21
C GLU A 47 26.51 -6.08 -2.26
N PHE A 48 25.69 -7.09 -2.58
CA PHE A 48 24.55 -7.52 -1.76
C PHE A 48 24.75 -9.00 -1.34
N PRO A 49 24.23 -9.41 -0.15
CA PRO A 49 23.48 -8.60 0.83
C PRO A 49 24.39 -7.66 1.63
N ARG A 50 23.83 -6.53 2.07
CA ARG A 50 24.50 -5.59 2.97
C ARG A 50 23.54 -4.95 3.98
N PRO A 51 24.03 -4.44 5.13
CA PRO A 51 23.20 -3.76 6.10
C PRO A 51 22.50 -2.52 5.50
N ALA A 52 21.23 -2.30 5.89
CA ALA A 52 20.52 -1.08 5.58
C ALA A 52 21.13 0.11 6.36
N ALA A 53 21.73 1.07 5.66
CA ALA A 53 22.46 2.19 6.26
C ALA A 53 21.60 3.46 6.40
N THR A 54 20.58 3.61 5.59
CA THR A 54 19.73 4.81 5.53
C THR A 54 18.26 4.47 5.80
N TRP A 55 17.46 5.50 6.16
CA TRP A 55 16.02 5.33 6.32
C TRP A 55 15.32 4.92 5.02
N LEU A 56 15.79 5.39 3.87
CA LEU A 56 15.26 4.95 2.58
C LEU A 56 15.43 3.43 2.40
N GLU A 57 16.65 2.95 2.63
CA GLU A 57 16.97 1.52 2.52
C GLU A 57 16.17 0.70 3.53
N ALA A 58 16.06 1.19 4.76
CA ALA A 58 15.27 0.53 5.79
C ALA A 58 13.77 0.46 5.41
N GLN A 59 13.18 1.57 4.93
CA GLN A 59 11.78 1.59 4.48
C GLN A 59 11.53 0.62 3.33
N VAL A 60 12.42 0.58 2.34
CA VAL A 60 12.30 -0.33 1.19
C VAL A 60 12.42 -1.78 1.63
N GLU A 61 13.42 -2.12 2.43
CA GLU A 61 13.63 -3.51 2.86
C GLU A 61 12.54 -3.98 3.83
N LEU A 62 12.08 -3.12 4.73
CA LEU A 62 10.92 -3.39 5.58
C LEU A 62 9.66 -3.67 4.72
N ALA A 63 9.39 -2.84 3.71
CA ALA A 63 8.27 -3.06 2.79
C ALA A 63 8.39 -4.39 2.03
N ARG A 64 9.58 -4.75 1.56
CA ARG A 64 9.87 -6.06 0.94
C ARG A 64 9.59 -7.22 1.89
N ARG A 65 9.81 -7.02 3.19
CA ARG A 65 9.57 -8.04 4.24
C ARG A 65 8.14 -8.00 4.82
N GLY A 66 7.26 -7.12 4.30
CA GLY A 66 5.87 -6.99 4.74
C GLY A 66 5.67 -6.07 5.93
N PHE A 67 6.66 -5.27 6.30
CA PHE A 67 6.57 -4.26 7.36
C PHE A 67 6.43 -2.88 6.72
N SER A 68 5.19 -2.47 6.45
CA SER A 68 4.90 -1.17 5.87
C SER A 68 5.07 -0.05 6.90
N GLY A 69 5.85 0.95 6.57
CA GLY A 69 5.95 2.22 7.31
C GLY A 69 5.12 3.34 6.70
N GLY A 70 4.12 3.00 5.87
CA GLY A 70 3.38 3.95 5.04
C GLY A 70 4.14 4.30 3.75
N PRO A 71 3.83 5.42 3.10
CA PRO A 71 4.52 5.83 1.88
C PRO A 71 6.02 6.01 2.10
N ILE A 72 6.82 5.36 1.25
CA ILE A 72 8.29 5.48 1.27
C ILE A 72 8.67 6.90 0.86
N ASP A 73 9.47 7.58 1.71
CA ASP A 73 9.91 8.96 1.50
C ASP A 73 11.38 9.22 1.87
N GLY A 74 12.06 8.20 2.43
CA GLY A 74 13.43 8.24 2.89
C GLY A 74 13.64 8.96 4.23
N LEU A 75 12.56 9.30 4.96
CA LEU A 75 12.62 10.05 6.20
C LEU A 75 12.14 9.21 7.39
N PRO A 76 12.73 9.38 8.57
CA PRO A 76 12.19 8.83 9.79
C PRO A 76 10.83 9.46 10.13
N GLY A 77 9.91 8.65 10.61
CA GLY A 77 8.60 9.11 11.03
C GLY A 77 7.93 8.11 11.96
N PRO A 78 6.83 8.48 12.64
CA PRO A 78 6.16 7.58 13.59
C PRO A 78 5.80 6.22 13.00
N GLN A 79 5.33 6.18 11.74
CA GLN A 79 4.93 4.94 11.06
C GLN A 79 6.14 4.09 10.68
N SER A 80 7.22 4.70 10.15
CA SER A 80 8.47 3.99 9.84
C SER A 80 9.13 3.44 11.11
N THR A 81 9.08 4.21 12.21
CA THR A 81 9.54 3.77 13.52
C THR A 81 8.72 2.59 14.07
N ALA A 82 7.39 2.63 13.91
CA ALA A 82 6.51 1.53 14.32
C ALA A 82 6.77 0.25 13.51
N ALA A 83 6.95 0.36 12.18
CA ALA A 83 7.31 -0.75 11.32
C ALA A 83 8.67 -1.36 11.73
N LEU A 84 9.65 -0.51 12.05
CA LEU A 84 10.96 -0.95 12.50
C LEU A 84 10.88 -1.69 13.85
N ARG A 85 10.08 -1.19 14.82
CA ARG A 85 9.83 -1.90 16.10
C ARG A 85 9.16 -3.24 15.87
N ALA A 86 8.18 -3.33 14.99
CA ALA A 86 7.53 -4.59 14.64
C ALA A 86 8.51 -5.60 14.03
N PHE A 87 9.44 -5.13 13.19
CA PHE A 87 10.53 -5.94 12.65
C PHE A 87 11.49 -6.37 13.76
N GLN A 88 11.95 -5.44 14.62
CA GLN A 88 12.84 -5.74 15.75
C GLN A 88 12.22 -6.81 16.68
N ARG A 89 10.93 -6.69 17.01
CA ARG A 89 10.19 -7.70 17.77
C ARG A 89 10.22 -9.06 17.09
N ARG A 90 9.98 -9.11 15.78
CA ARG A 90 10.03 -10.37 15.02
C ARG A 90 11.40 -11.02 15.06
N GLU A 91 12.47 -10.23 15.03
CA GLU A 91 13.84 -10.71 15.03
C GLU A 91 14.42 -10.91 16.45
N GLY A 92 13.62 -10.68 17.51
CA GLY A 92 14.07 -10.80 18.90
C GLY A 92 15.07 -9.72 19.33
N LEU A 93 15.06 -8.57 18.65
CA LEU A 93 15.90 -7.42 18.97
C LEU A 93 15.19 -6.48 19.96
N PRO A 94 15.93 -5.62 20.69
CA PRO A 94 15.34 -4.53 21.47
C PRO A 94 14.49 -3.64 20.57
N GLU A 95 13.24 -3.37 20.96
CA GLU A 95 12.27 -2.57 20.18
C GLU A 95 12.56 -1.06 20.29
N SER A 96 13.77 -0.65 19.96
CA SER A 96 14.20 0.76 20.03
C SER A 96 13.49 1.65 19.01
N GLY A 97 13.09 1.10 17.87
CA GLY A 97 12.59 1.87 16.72
C GLY A 97 13.67 2.73 16.07
N ALA A 98 14.92 2.49 16.41
CA ALA A 98 16.09 3.14 15.81
C ALA A 98 16.81 2.17 14.85
N LEU A 99 17.41 2.73 13.82
CA LEU A 99 18.25 1.99 12.88
C LEU A 99 19.67 1.86 13.49
N ASP A 100 19.74 1.21 14.66
CA ASP A 100 21.00 0.95 15.39
C ASP A 100 21.78 -0.21 14.75
N ALA A 101 23.01 -0.43 15.23
CA ALA A 101 23.91 -1.44 14.66
C ALA A 101 23.32 -2.86 14.66
N ALA A 102 22.60 -3.26 15.72
CA ALA A 102 21.96 -4.57 15.79
C ALA A 102 20.83 -4.69 14.76
N THR A 103 20.02 -3.65 14.61
CA THR A 103 18.95 -3.58 13.62
C THR A 103 19.53 -3.60 12.19
N GLN A 104 20.56 -2.80 11.92
CA GLN A 104 21.23 -2.82 10.61
C GLN A 104 21.83 -4.19 10.28
N ALA A 105 22.44 -4.85 11.23
CA ALA A 105 22.99 -6.20 11.04
C ALA A 105 21.90 -7.23 10.70
N SER A 106 20.68 -7.07 11.22
CA SER A 106 19.54 -7.96 10.94
C SER A 106 18.75 -7.55 9.68
N LEU A 107 18.66 -6.26 9.40
CA LEU A 107 17.94 -5.71 8.24
C LEU A 107 18.90 -5.61 7.04
N GLN A 108 19.18 -6.75 6.43
CA GLN A 108 20.03 -6.81 5.24
C GLN A 108 19.25 -6.43 3.98
N LEU A 109 19.80 -5.51 3.19
CA LEU A 109 19.36 -5.29 1.81
C LEU A 109 19.81 -6.46 0.94
N GLU A 110 18.84 -7.07 0.26
CA GLU A 110 19.10 -8.17 -0.70
C GLU A 110 19.34 -7.66 -2.13
N ALA A 111 18.97 -6.39 -2.40
CA ALA A 111 19.10 -5.75 -3.69
C ALA A 111 19.03 -4.21 -3.52
N PRO A 112 19.43 -3.42 -4.54
CA PRO A 112 19.35 -1.96 -4.48
C PRO A 112 17.98 -1.44 -4.00
N ALA A 113 18.00 -0.38 -3.20
CA ALA A 113 16.78 0.23 -2.67
C ALA A 113 16.01 1.04 -3.73
N LEU A 114 16.70 1.50 -4.76
CA LEU A 114 16.13 2.23 -5.88
C LEU A 114 16.29 1.43 -7.17
N THR A 115 15.36 1.63 -8.11
CA THR A 115 15.36 0.98 -9.42
C THR A 115 14.93 1.96 -10.51
N TRP A 116 15.34 1.69 -11.74
CA TRP A 116 14.74 2.29 -12.92
C TRP A 116 13.41 1.58 -13.22
N ALA A 117 12.40 2.36 -13.52
CA ALA A 117 11.05 1.88 -13.81
C ALA A 117 10.46 2.64 -15.01
N SER A 118 9.45 2.06 -15.63
CA SER A 118 8.56 2.69 -16.61
C SER A 118 7.14 2.20 -16.39
N LEU A 119 6.17 2.90 -16.95
CA LEU A 119 4.78 2.43 -16.99
C LEU A 119 4.49 1.81 -18.34
N ALA A 120 3.72 0.71 -18.31
CA ALA A 120 3.32 0.04 -19.56
C ALA A 120 2.32 0.88 -20.37
N PRO A 121 2.21 0.69 -21.69
CA PRO A 121 1.20 1.37 -22.50
C PRO A 121 -0.23 1.23 -21.95
N ASP A 122 -0.60 0.03 -21.50
CA ASP A 122 -1.93 -0.25 -20.92
C ASP A 122 -2.16 0.48 -19.59
N ASP A 123 -1.12 0.63 -18.77
CA ASP A 123 -1.17 1.42 -17.55
C ASP A 123 -1.56 2.88 -17.84
N LEU A 124 -0.88 3.47 -18.83
CA LEU A 124 -1.10 4.87 -19.22
C LEU A 124 -2.46 5.06 -19.93
N ALA A 125 -2.84 4.09 -20.78
CA ALA A 125 -4.14 4.10 -21.44
C ALA A 125 -5.30 3.94 -20.46
N GLY A 126 -5.05 3.33 -19.29
CA GLY A 126 -6.03 3.14 -18.22
C GLY A 126 -6.31 4.38 -17.36
N LEU A 127 -5.45 5.39 -17.38
CA LEU A 127 -5.59 6.58 -16.54
C LEU A 127 -6.84 7.39 -16.90
N ARG A 128 -7.58 7.83 -15.89
CA ARG A 128 -8.77 8.70 -16.05
C ARG A 128 -8.87 9.65 -14.86
N PRO A 129 -9.18 10.93 -15.08
CA PRO A 129 -9.52 11.85 -13.99
C PRO A 129 -10.64 11.29 -13.12
N VAL A 130 -10.51 11.41 -11.81
CA VAL A 130 -11.56 11.00 -10.89
C VAL A 130 -12.72 11.98 -10.98
N PRO A 131 -13.96 11.53 -11.30
CA PRO A 131 -15.10 12.42 -11.34
C PRO A 131 -15.41 13.08 -9.99
N GLU A 132 -15.90 14.31 -10.00
CA GLU A 132 -16.33 15.00 -8.79
C GLU A 132 -17.77 14.61 -8.42
N GLY A 133 -18.05 14.50 -7.10
CA GLY A 133 -19.36 14.12 -6.59
C GLY A 133 -19.65 12.61 -6.68
N TRP A 134 -20.63 12.18 -5.92
CA TRP A 134 -20.98 10.76 -5.80
C TRP A 134 -21.72 10.25 -7.02
N THR A 135 -22.60 11.05 -7.58
CA THR A 135 -23.37 10.69 -8.78
C THR A 135 -22.45 10.47 -9.98
N ALA A 136 -21.54 11.40 -10.26
CA ALA A 136 -20.60 11.26 -11.36
C ALA A 136 -19.64 10.07 -11.19
N LYS A 137 -19.21 9.78 -9.95
CA LYS A 137 -18.43 8.57 -9.66
C LYS A 137 -19.23 7.28 -9.89
N ALA A 138 -20.52 7.27 -9.56
CA ALA A 138 -21.37 6.10 -9.78
C ALA A 138 -21.67 5.85 -11.27
N GLU A 139 -21.66 6.89 -12.11
CA GLU A 139 -21.86 6.80 -13.55
C GLU A 139 -20.57 6.49 -14.33
N ALA A 140 -19.43 6.54 -13.67
CA ALA A 140 -18.14 6.21 -14.29
C ALA A 140 -18.02 4.71 -14.58
N PRO A 141 -17.28 4.30 -15.65
CA PRO A 141 -17.09 2.89 -15.96
C PRO A 141 -16.12 2.19 -14.99
N GLY A 142 -15.41 2.94 -14.16
CA GLY A 142 -14.44 2.52 -13.18
C GLY A 142 -13.80 3.73 -12.50
N LEU A 143 -13.08 3.50 -11.42
CA LEU A 143 -12.33 4.54 -10.71
C LEU A 143 -10.81 4.22 -10.70
N PRO A 144 -10.16 4.22 -11.89
CA PRO A 144 -8.73 3.94 -12.02
C PRO A 144 -7.89 5.09 -11.43
N HIS A 145 -6.56 4.94 -11.50
CA HIS A 145 -5.64 6.03 -11.15
C HIS A 145 -5.86 7.26 -12.05
N ALA A 146 -5.79 8.44 -11.47
CA ALA A 146 -6.01 9.69 -12.19
C ALA A 146 -4.81 10.15 -13.00
N SER A 147 -3.60 9.74 -12.59
CA SER A 147 -2.35 10.19 -13.21
C SER A 147 -1.25 9.13 -13.17
N ALA A 148 -0.26 9.29 -14.03
CA ALA A 148 0.93 8.45 -14.04
C ALA A 148 1.72 8.54 -12.72
N LEU A 149 1.74 9.70 -12.08
CA LEU A 149 2.41 9.89 -10.80
C LEU A 149 1.70 9.12 -9.68
N GLU A 150 0.38 9.19 -9.61
CA GLU A 150 -0.44 8.45 -8.64
C GLU A 150 -0.25 6.94 -8.81
N LEU A 151 -0.35 6.45 -10.05
CA LEU A 151 -0.11 5.04 -10.38
C LEU A 151 1.30 4.60 -9.96
N ALA A 152 2.33 5.38 -10.29
CA ALA A 152 3.70 5.08 -9.90
C ALA A 152 3.87 5.11 -8.37
N ALA A 153 3.28 6.11 -7.70
CA ALA A 153 3.33 6.21 -6.24
C ALA A 153 2.70 4.99 -5.56
N GLU A 154 1.55 4.55 -6.03
CA GLU A 154 0.90 3.35 -5.48
C GLU A 154 1.70 2.09 -5.80
N ARG A 155 2.14 1.89 -7.04
CA ARG A 155 2.90 0.70 -7.47
C ARG A 155 4.19 0.51 -6.67
N PHE A 156 4.94 1.60 -6.48
CA PHE A 156 6.23 1.59 -5.78
C PHE A 156 6.13 1.99 -4.30
N ARG A 157 4.90 2.01 -3.73
CA ARG A 157 4.62 2.33 -2.32
C ARG A 157 5.26 3.63 -1.85
N ALA A 158 5.41 4.59 -2.74
CA ALA A 158 6.13 5.84 -2.52
C ALA A 158 5.19 7.02 -2.28
N GLY A 159 5.69 8.05 -1.59
CA GLY A 159 5.01 9.33 -1.61
C GLY A 159 5.21 10.04 -2.95
N GLU A 160 4.16 10.65 -3.52
CA GLU A 160 4.27 11.38 -4.79
C GLU A 160 5.35 12.48 -4.76
N ARG A 161 5.44 13.21 -3.64
CA ARG A 161 6.49 14.24 -3.44
C ARG A 161 7.88 13.62 -3.48
N PHE A 162 8.03 12.41 -3.00
CA PHE A 162 9.30 11.71 -3.03
C PHE A 162 9.67 11.29 -4.45
N LEU A 163 8.73 10.75 -5.22
CA LEU A 163 8.95 10.44 -6.63
C LEU A 163 9.34 11.68 -7.45
N ARG A 164 8.68 12.81 -7.24
CA ARG A 164 9.06 14.08 -7.88
C ARG A 164 10.48 14.50 -7.49
N ARG A 165 10.86 14.31 -6.24
CA ARG A 165 12.21 14.64 -5.74
C ARG A 165 13.30 13.73 -6.30
N LEU A 166 12.97 12.43 -6.50
CA LEU A 166 13.87 11.48 -7.15
C LEU A 166 14.05 11.76 -8.65
N ASN A 167 13.07 12.39 -9.29
CA ASN A 167 13.01 12.61 -10.72
C ASN A 167 12.80 14.10 -11.03
N PRO A 168 13.76 14.98 -10.67
CA PRO A 168 13.65 16.41 -10.94
C PRO A 168 13.62 16.66 -12.45
N GLY A 169 12.69 17.51 -12.90
CA GLY A 169 12.52 17.85 -14.31
C GLY A 169 11.70 16.84 -15.14
N LEU A 170 11.27 15.71 -14.56
CA LEU A 170 10.36 14.79 -15.24
C LEU A 170 8.94 15.39 -15.27
N ASP A 171 8.39 15.52 -16.47
CA ASP A 171 6.98 15.88 -16.64
C ASP A 171 6.10 14.63 -16.50
N TRP A 172 5.52 14.46 -15.32
CA TRP A 172 4.63 13.35 -15.02
C TRP A 172 3.31 13.37 -15.80
N ALA A 173 2.88 14.55 -16.28
CA ALA A 173 1.67 14.66 -17.08
C ALA A 173 1.88 14.22 -18.54
N ALA A 174 3.12 14.35 -19.03
CA ALA A 174 3.52 13.95 -20.38
C ALA A 174 4.30 12.62 -20.41
N LEU A 175 4.21 11.81 -19.33
CA LEU A 175 4.97 10.56 -19.23
C LEU A 175 4.49 9.54 -20.27
N GLY A 176 5.39 9.13 -21.15
CA GLY A 176 5.14 8.08 -22.15
C GLY A 176 5.59 6.69 -21.69
N PRO A 177 5.21 5.61 -22.42
CA PRO A 177 5.47 4.23 -21.99
C PRO A 177 6.95 3.86 -21.92
N GLU A 178 7.82 4.53 -22.67
CA GLU A 178 9.27 4.29 -22.66
C GLU A 178 10.03 5.25 -21.73
N THR A 179 9.29 6.13 -21.04
CA THR A 179 9.93 7.10 -20.15
C THR A 179 10.37 6.42 -18.87
N LEU A 180 11.70 6.41 -18.65
CA LEU A 180 12.28 5.87 -17.44
C LEU A 180 12.22 6.89 -16.32
N PHE A 181 11.96 6.40 -15.11
CA PHE A 181 12.05 7.17 -13.87
C PHE A 181 12.65 6.32 -12.75
N VAL A 182 13.20 6.95 -11.74
CA VAL A 182 13.72 6.28 -10.55
C VAL A 182 12.61 6.13 -9.51
N ALA A 183 12.46 4.93 -8.95
CA ALA A 183 11.48 4.62 -7.92
C ALA A 183 12.09 3.73 -6.82
N PRO A 184 11.50 3.67 -5.60
CA PRO A 184 11.83 2.65 -4.63
C PRO A 184 11.60 1.25 -5.19
N ALA A 185 12.55 0.36 -5.02
CA ALA A 185 12.43 -1.05 -5.44
C ALA A 185 11.59 -1.84 -4.43
N ALA A 186 10.35 -1.40 -4.20
CA ALA A 186 9.42 -1.94 -3.20
C ALA A 186 8.10 -2.41 -3.82
N GLU A 187 8.14 -2.92 -5.05
CA GLU A 187 6.97 -3.52 -5.68
C GLU A 187 6.42 -4.66 -4.82
N PHE A 188 5.11 -4.88 -4.98
CA PHE A 188 4.45 -5.95 -4.27
C PHE A 188 4.99 -7.31 -4.71
N VAL A 189 5.43 -8.09 -3.74
CA VAL A 189 5.77 -9.51 -3.92
C VAL A 189 4.75 -10.32 -3.12
N PRO A 190 3.93 -11.17 -3.78
CA PRO A 190 3.03 -12.08 -3.10
C PRO A 190 3.80 -12.93 -2.08
N ARG A 191 3.31 -13.01 -0.84
CA ARG A 191 3.95 -13.83 0.18
C ARG A 191 3.21 -15.14 0.34
N PRO A 192 3.90 -16.28 0.32
CA PRO A 192 3.31 -17.52 0.72
C PRO A 192 3.07 -17.47 2.24
N GLY A 193 1.85 -17.76 2.65
CA GLY A 193 1.50 -17.80 4.07
C GLY A 193 0.04 -17.45 4.28
N ILE A 194 -0.47 -17.89 5.41
CA ILE A 194 -1.82 -17.58 5.86
C ILE A 194 -1.66 -17.00 7.25
N ALA A 195 -2.25 -15.83 7.49
CA ALA A 195 -2.30 -15.30 8.84
C ALA A 195 -3.14 -16.26 9.71
N ALA A 196 -2.66 -16.51 10.92
CA ALA A 196 -3.44 -17.24 11.92
C ALA A 196 -4.35 -16.30 12.71
N ARG A 197 -3.95 -15.03 12.83
CA ARG A 197 -4.72 -13.98 13.51
C ARG A 197 -4.30 -12.60 13.01
N LEU A 198 -5.23 -11.65 13.08
CA LEU A 198 -4.96 -10.24 12.92
C LEU A 198 -4.99 -9.53 14.28
N VAL A 199 -4.13 -8.56 14.49
CA VAL A 199 -4.09 -7.74 15.70
C VAL A 199 -4.14 -6.27 15.32
N ILE A 200 -5.08 -5.52 15.87
CA ILE A 200 -5.22 -4.09 15.65
C ILE A 200 -5.06 -3.37 16.99
N ARG A 201 -4.06 -2.50 17.10
CA ARG A 201 -3.83 -1.66 18.29
C ARG A 201 -4.29 -0.25 17.99
N LEU A 202 -5.40 0.15 18.61
CA LEU A 202 -6.05 1.42 18.33
C LEU A 202 -5.20 2.63 18.74
N ALA A 203 -4.62 2.58 19.94
CA ALA A 203 -3.78 3.67 20.45
C ALA A 203 -2.52 3.87 19.61
N ALA A 204 -1.90 2.80 19.17
CA ALA A 204 -0.69 2.82 18.34
C ALA A 204 -1.00 3.05 16.85
N ARG A 205 -2.26 2.89 16.42
CA ARG A 205 -2.66 2.88 15.00
C ARG A 205 -1.87 1.87 14.19
N GLU A 206 -1.68 0.69 14.76
CA GLU A 206 -0.97 -0.43 14.17
C GLU A 206 -1.92 -1.58 13.81
N PHE A 207 -1.64 -2.18 12.69
CA PHE A 207 -2.30 -3.40 12.22
C PHE A 207 -1.24 -4.45 11.93
N GLN A 208 -1.37 -5.64 12.51
CA GLN A 208 -0.42 -6.73 12.33
C GLN A 208 -1.12 -8.02 11.93
N ALA A 209 -0.51 -8.79 11.05
CA ALA A 209 -0.83 -10.20 10.83
C ALA A 209 0.22 -11.05 11.53
N VAL A 210 -0.22 -12.07 12.26
CA VAL A 210 0.64 -13.03 12.94
C VAL A 210 0.38 -14.45 12.43
N ASP A 211 1.41 -15.26 12.43
CA ASP A 211 1.32 -16.68 12.08
C ASP A 211 0.90 -17.54 13.28
N ALA A 212 0.82 -18.86 13.07
CA ALA A 212 0.44 -19.81 14.11
C ALA A 212 1.46 -19.91 15.26
N THR A 213 2.66 -19.36 15.11
CA THR A 213 3.70 -19.29 16.15
C THR A 213 3.76 -17.93 16.84
N GLU A 214 2.71 -17.09 16.65
CA GLU A 214 2.63 -15.73 17.17
C GLU A 214 3.69 -14.74 16.61
N ARG A 215 4.40 -15.09 15.55
CA ARG A 215 5.35 -14.18 14.90
C ARG A 215 4.61 -13.21 13.99
N VAL A 216 5.02 -11.94 14.03
CA VAL A 216 4.53 -10.91 13.11
C VAL A 216 5.02 -11.22 11.69
N ILE A 217 4.12 -11.47 10.77
CA ILE A 217 4.40 -11.74 9.36
C ILE A 217 4.11 -10.53 8.45
N ALA A 218 3.27 -9.59 8.94
CA ALA A 218 3.04 -8.32 8.29
C ALA A 218 2.68 -7.24 9.30
N HIS A 219 3.05 -6.00 9.00
CA HIS A 219 2.72 -4.81 9.78
C HIS A 219 2.30 -3.67 8.84
N PHE A 220 1.23 -2.96 9.22
CA PHE A 220 0.67 -1.84 8.45
C PHE A 220 0.28 -0.70 9.38
N PRO A 221 0.47 0.57 8.98
CA PRO A 221 -0.23 1.69 9.58
C PRO A 221 -1.74 1.58 9.32
N VAL A 222 -2.57 2.03 10.24
CA VAL A 222 -4.02 1.98 10.09
C VAL A 222 -4.69 3.28 10.55
N SER A 223 -5.67 3.76 9.76
CA SER A 223 -6.62 4.78 10.23
C SER A 223 -7.80 4.09 10.91
N ILE A 224 -8.20 4.65 12.06
CA ILE A 224 -9.27 4.13 12.91
C ILE A 224 -10.45 5.11 12.94
N ALA A 225 -11.56 4.69 13.53
CA ALA A 225 -12.74 5.54 13.68
C ALA A 225 -12.44 6.80 14.50
N ARG A 226 -12.98 7.95 14.03
CA ARG A 226 -12.92 9.24 14.76
C ARG A 226 -13.62 9.14 16.11
N ARG A 227 -14.85 8.61 16.12
CA ARG A 227 -15.66 8.45 17.32
C ARG A 227 -15.20 7.23 18.10
N VAL A 228 -14.93 7.40 19.39
CA VAL A 228 -14.49 6.32 20.28
C VAL A 228 -15.52 5.20 20.39
N ASP A 229 -16.83 5.55 20.44
CA ASP A 229 -17.94 4.59 20.48
C ASP A 229 -18.08 3.74 19.18
N LYS A 230 -17.41 4.14 18.10
CA LYS A 230 -17.30 3.41 16.83
C LYS A 230 -16.02 2.57 16.71
N ARG A 231 -15.21 2.53 17.76
CA ARG A 231 -13.99 1.69 17.78
C ARG A 231 -14.33 0.33 18.36
N PRO A 232 -14.38 -0.73 17.54
CA PRO A 232 -14.71 -2.05 18.06
C PRO A 232 -13.50 -2.61 18.82
N VAL A 233 -13.61 -2.72 20.13
CA VAL A 233 -12.61 -3.39 20.97
C VAL A 233 -13.08 -4.82 21.24
N GLY A 234 -12.15 -5.77 21.30
CA GLY A 234 -12.40 -7.17 21.54
C GLY A 234 -12.15 -8.05 20.32
N ASP A 235 -12.79 -9.21 20.31
CA ASP A 235 -12.60 -10.21 19.29
C ASP A 235 -13.63 -10.04 18.16
N LEU A 236 -13.15 -10.15 16.94
CA LEU A 236 -13.90 -10.10 15.69
C LEU A 236 -13.40 -11.23 14.78
N ALA A 237 -14.13 -11.47 13.70
CA ALA A 237 -13.72 -12.41 12.67
C ALA A 237 -14.01 -11.86 11.26
N VAL A 238 -13.19 -12.27 10.30
CA VAL A 238 -13.41 -11.97 8.88
C VAL A 238 -14.62 -12.75 8.38
N ARG A 239 -15.57 -12.07 7.73
CA ARG A 239 -16.78 -12.66 7.14
C ARG A 239 -16.74 -12.75 5.63
N VAL A 240 -16.06 -11.79 4.99
CA VAL A 240 -15.95 -11.74 3.53
C VAL A 240 -14.63 -11.09 3.14
N VAL A 241 -14.04 -11.57 2.05
CA VAL A 241 -12.82 -11.02 1.45
C VAL A 241 -13.14 -10.74 -0.02
N VAL A 242 -13.08 -9.48 -0.42
CA VAL A 242 -13.40 -9.02 -1.77
C VAL A 242 -12.25 -8.19 -2.33
N ALA A 243 -11.77 -8.58 -3.49
CA ALA A 243 -10.83 -7.82 -4.27
C ALA A 243 -11.58 -6.91 -5.25
N ASN A 244 -11.11 -5.68 -5.42
CA ASN A 244 -11.75 -4.66 -6.26
C ASN A 244 -13.26 -4.51 -6.01
N PRO A 245 -13.67 -4.12 -4.79
CA PRO A 245 -15.07 -4.02 -4.43
C PRO A 245 -15.76 -2.83 -5.10
N ASP A 246 -17.05 -2.97 -5.33
CA ASP A 246 -17.93 -1.81 -5.46
C ASP A 246 -18.08 -1.11 -4.10
N TYR A 247 -18.44 0.16 -4.12
CA TYR A 247 -18.82 0.90 -2.92
C TYR A 247 -20.26 1.38 -3.01
N THR A 248 -21.07 1.06 -2.00
CA THR A 248 -22.42 1.60 -1.89
C THR A 248 -22.41 2.88 -1.06
N PHE A 249 -22.56 4.02 -1.73
CA PHE A 249 -22.79 5.30 -1.06
C PHE A 249 -24.21 5.31 -0.48
N ASP A 250 -24.31 5.58 0.81
CA ASP A 250 -25.58 5.76 1.50
C ASP A 250 -25.68 7.23 1.94
N PRO A 251 -26.61 8.02 1.37
CA PRO A 251 -26.76 9.43 1.71
C PRO A 251 -26.97 9.70 3.20
N ALA A 252 -27.58 8.76 3.92
CA ALA A 252 -27.80 8.89 5.37
C ALA A 252 -26.51 8.99 6.18
N LEU A 253 -25.40 8.48 5.66
CA LEU A 253 -24.07 8.57 6.29
C LEU A 253 -23.34 9.87 5.95
N PHE A 254 -23.82 10.62 4.94
CA PHE A 254 -23.18 11.83 4.41
C PHE A 254 -24.20 12.98 4.21
N PRO A 255 -24.88 13.43 5.28
CA PRO A 255 -26.03 14.35 5.18
C PRO A 255 -25.68 15.71 4.59
N ASP A 256 -24.42 16.10 4.62
CA ASP A 256 -23.95 17.39 4.10
C ASP A 256 -23.67 17.41 2.61
N THR A 257 -23.78 16.27 1.92
CA THR A 257 -23.54 16.17 0.47
C THR A 257 -24.74 16.67 -0.35
N PRO A 258 -24.52 17.19 -1.58
CA PRO A 258 -25.61 17.55 -2.48
C PRO A 258 -26.57 16.39 -2.72
N GLU A 259 -26.03 15.19 -2.97
CA GLU A 259 -26.82 13.99 -3.25
C GLU A 259 -27.75 13.60 -2.09
N ALA A 260 -27.31 13.80 -0.84
CA ALA A 260 -28.15 13.56 0.32
C ALA A 260 -29.29 14.57 0.47
N ARG A 261 -29.08 15.81 0.04
CA ARG A 261 -30.10 16.85 0.07
C ARG A 261 -31.14 16.68 -1.05
N GLU A 262 -30.67 16.28 -2.24
CA GLU A 262 -31.53 16.10 -3.42
C GLU A 262 -32.30 14.79 -3.41
N ALA A 263 -31.65 13.71 -2.96
CA ALA A 263 -32.23 12.36 -2.97
C ALA A 263 -31.81 11.54 -1.74
N PRO A 264 -32.32 11.86 -0.52
CA PRO A 264 -31.82 11.33 0.75
C PRO A 264 -31.96 9.81 0.92
N SER A 265 -32.77 9.14 0.12
CA SER A 265 -32.93 7.68 0.12
C SER A 265 -32.27 6.97 -1.06
N ARG A 266 -31.70 7.71 -2.02
CA ARG A 266 -31.11 7.12 -3.22
C ARG A 266 -29.66 6.67 -2.93
N ARG A 267 -29.47 5.37 -2.79
CA ARG A 267 -28.14 4.78 -2.74
C ARG A 267 -27.52 4.77 -4.13
N LEU A 268 -26.21 5.00 -4.20
CA LEU A 268 -25.43 4.94 -5.42
C LEU A 268 -24.40 3.81 -5.31
N ILE A 269 -24.18 3.06 -6.38
CA ILE A 269 -23.15 2.03 -6.45
C ILE A 269 -21.99 2.60 -7.26
N LEU A 270 -20.86 2.78 -6.62
CA LEU A 270 -19.64 3.26 -7.24
C LEU A 270 -18.82 2.07 -7.74
N PRO A 271 -18.33 2.12 -8.98
CA PRO A 271 -17.57 1.03 -9.57
C PRO A 271 -16.20 0.85 -8.89
N PRO A 272 -15.55 -0.32 -9.07
CA PRO A 272 -14.26 -0.62 -8.49
C PRO A 272 -13.14 0.24 -9.08
N GLY A 273 -12.01 0.23 -8.38
CA GLY A 273 -10.76 0.86 -8.77
C GLY A 273 -9.99 1.44 -7.58
N PRO A 274 -8.72 1.81 -7.77
CA PRO A 274 -7.88 2.38 -6.71
C PRO A 274 -8.45 3.67 -6.13
N ASN A 275 -9.20 4.44 -6.91
CA ASN A 275 -9.89 5.66 -6.50
C ASN A 275 -11.33 5.45 -5.97
N ASN A 276 -11.73 4.19 -5.78
CA ASN A 276 -12.94 3.89 -5.03
C ASN A 276 -12.76 4.25 -3.54
N PRO A 277 -13.79 4.76 -2.84
CA PRO A 277 -13.69 5.12 -1.41
C PRO A 277 -13.15 4.02 -0.48
N VAL A 278 -13.34 2.75 -0.85
CA VAL A 278 -12.79 1.59 -0.12
C VAL A 278 -11.58 0.97 -0.82
N GLY A 279 -11.06 1.64 -1.84
CA GLY A 279 -9.87 1.23 -2.57
C GLY A 279 -9.99 -0.13 -3.25
N VAL A 280 -8.89 -0.87 -3.29
CA VAL A 280 -8.74 -2.12 -4.06
C VAL A 280 -9.13 -3.38 -3.28
N ALA A 281 -9.52 -3.25 -2.00
CA ALA A 281 -9.82 -4.38 -1.14
C ALA A 281 -10.91 -4.04 -0.11
N TRP A 282 -11.79 -5.00 0.15
CA TRP A 282 -12.74 -4.97 1.24
C TRP A 282 -12.70 -6.29 2.00
N ILE A 283 -12.45 -6.22 3.30
CA ILE A 283 -12.47 -7.35 4.22
C ILE A 283 -13.54 -7.04 5.27
N GLY A 284 -14.74 -7.59 5.06
CA GLY A 284 -15.89 -7.37 5.94
C GLY A 284 -15.78 -8.21 7.21
N LEU A 285 -16.19 -7.63 8.33
CA LEU A 285 -16.11 -8.24 9.64
C LEU A 285 -17.47 -8.80 10.09
N ASP A 286 -17.48 -9.65 11.13
CA ASP A 286 -18.69 -10.22 11.71
C ASP A 286 -19.53 -9.22 12.51
N ARG A 287 -19.03 -7.98 12.65
CA ARG A 287 -19.78 -6.84 13.19
C ARG A 287 -20.32 -6.00 12.03
N SER A 288 -21.64 -5.87 11.96
CA SER A 288 -22.31 -5.13 10.88
C SER A 288 -21.80 -3.69 10.73
N GLY A 289 -21.50 -3.30 9.49
CA GLY A 289 -20.99 -1.96 9.15
C GLY A 289 -19.50 -1.77 9.41
N TYR A 290 -18.76 -2.81 9.81
CA TYR A 290 -17.32 -2.73 10.01
C TYR A 290 -16.56 -3.55 8.97
N GLY A 291 -15.44 -2.99 8.53
CA GLY A 291 -14.54 -3.63 7.58
C GLY A 291 -13.13 -3.04 7.64
N ILE A 292 -12.22 -3.73 6.98
CA ILE A 292 -10.86 -3.29 6.70
C ILE A 292 -10.79 -3.07 5.20
N HIS A 293 -10.28 -1.92 4.76
CA HIS A 293 -10.30 -1.59 3.33
C HIS A 293 -9.15 -0.67 2.92
N GLY A 294 -8.90 -0.60 1.62
CA GLY A 294 -7.96 0.33 1.02
C GLY A 294 -8.46 1.79 1.02
N THR A 295 -7.68 2.69 0.47
CA THR A 295 -8.05 4.10 0.31
C THR A 295 -7.31 4.74 -0.86
N PRO A 296 -7.94 5.68 -1.60
CA PRO A 296 -7.28 6.51 -2.61
C PRO A 296 -6.31 7.53 -2.00
N GLU A 297 -6.28 7.68 -0.67
CA GLU A 297 -5.47 8.67 0.03
C GLU A 297 -4.42 8.01 0.95
N PRO A 298 -3.42 7.29 0.40
CA PRO A 298 -2.47 6.54 1.20
C PRO A 298 -1.64 7.41 2.15
N ALA A 299 -1.37 8.67 1.79
CA ALA A 299 -0.64 9.61 2.64
C ALA A 299 -1.38 9.98 3.94
N ASN A 300 -2.70 9.76 3.97
CA ASN A 300 -3.57 10.07 5.11
C ASN A 300 -3.76 8.88 6.07
N VAL A 301 -3.31 7.69 5.72
CA VAL A 301 -3.43 6.49 6.56
C VAL A 301 -2.65 6.68 7.86
N GLY A 302 -3.28 6.35 8.98
CA GLY A 302 -2.73 6.53 10.33
C GLY A 302 -2.67 7.99 10.83
N ARG A 303 -2.96 8.96 9.94
CA ARG A 303 -2.95 10.42 10.25
C ARG A 303 -4.35 11.01 10.35
N THR A 304 -5.28 10.49 9.57
CA THR A 304 -6.69 10.87 9.59
C THR A 304 -7.56 9.74 10.10
N GLU A 305 -8.81 10.04 10.39
CA GLU A 305 -9.78 9.15 11.01
C GLU A 305 -10.89 8.78 10.03
N SER A 306 -11.56 7.66 10.30
CA SER A 306 -12.68 7.11 9.51
C SER A 306 -14.02 7.30 10.21
N LEU A 307 -15.11 6.91 9.54
CA LEU A 307 -16.44 6.85 10.12
C LEU A 307 -16.68 5.60 11.00
N GLY A 308 -15.83 4.56 10.85
CA GLY A 308 -15.99 3.30 11.60
C GLY A 308 -14.99 2.22 11.20
N CYS A 309 -14.68 2.12 9.91
CA CYS A 309 -13.82 1.07 9.36
C CYS A 309 -12.32 1.33 9.61
N PHE A 310 -11.52 0.29 9.43
CA PHE A 310 -10.06 0.34 9.46
C PHE A 310 -9.54 0.60 8.04
N ARG A 311 -8.84 1.73 7.82
CA ARG A 311 -8.31 2.09 6.51
C ARG A 311 -6.82 1.79 6.42
N LEU A 312 -6.43 1.11 5.35
CA LEU A 312 -5.05 0.83 4.95
C LEU A 312 -4.74 1.55 3.64
N ALA A 313 -3.47 1.76 3.33
CA ALA A 313 -3.09 2.11 1.96
C ALA A 313 -3.46 0.96 1.00
N ASN A 314 -3.74 1.26 -0.26
CA ASN A 314 -4.14 0.23 -1.24
C ASN A 314 -3.11 -0.89 -1.37
N TRP A 315 -1.80 -0.59 -1.35
CA TRP A 315 -0.75 -1.61 -1.40
C TRP A 315 -0.72 -2.51 -0.17
N ASP A 316 -1.07 -1.98 1.03
CA ASP A 316 -1.15 -2.75 2.27
C ASP A 316 -2.43 -3.59 2.30
N ALA A 317 -3.55 -3.03 1.85
CA ALA A 317 -4.81 -3.75 1.69
C ALA A 317 -4.68 -4.91 0.70
N ARG A 318 -3.94 -4.73 -0.39
CA ARG A 318 -3.60 -5.80 -1.36
C ARG A 318 -2.78 -6.90 -0.70
N THR A 319 -1.76 -6.54 0.09
CA THR A 319 -0.99 -7.53 0.85
C THR A 319 -1.88 -8.30 1.83
N LEU A 320 -2.83 -7.63 2.47
CA LEU A 320 -3.75 -8.26 3.40
C LEU A 320 -4.74 -9.23 2.71
N LEU A 321 -5.14 -8.99 1.45
CA LEU A 321 -5.96 -9.93 0.68
C LEU A 321 -5.30 -11.31 0.54
N ASP A 322 -3.96 -11.35 0.39
CA ASP A 322 -3.24 -12.62 0.26
C ASP A 322 -3.15 -13.37 1.61
N LEU A 323 -3.21 -12.66 2.72
CA LEU A 323 -3.07 -13.20 4.07
C LEU A 323 -4.42 -13.55 4.71
N ALA A 324 -5.51 -12.88 4.29
CA ALA A 324 -6.83 -12.99 4.89
C ALA A 324 -7.66 -14.16 4.32
N TRP A 325 -8.49 -14.74 5.17
CA TRP A 325 -9.45 -15.79 4.81
C TRP A 325 -10.72 -15.65 5.65
N VAL A 326 -11.84 -16.20 5.18
CA VAL A 326 -13.13 -16.15 5.89
C VAL A 326 -13.08 -16.99 7.15
N GLY A 327 -13.30 -16.36 8.29
CA GLY A 327 -13.15 -16.96 9.62
C GLY A 327 -11.85 -16.56 10.34
N LEU A 328 -10.94 -15.83 9.68
CA LEU A 328 -9.70 -15.36 10.31
C LEU A 328 -10.00 -14.53 11.56
N PRO A 329 -9.50 -14.94 12.74
CA PRO A 329 -9.68 -14.21 13.97
C PRO A 329 -8.98 -12.85 13.95
N ILE A 330 -9.62 -11.86 14.58
CA ILE A 330 -9.08 -10.50 14.73
C ILE A 330 -9.18 -10.10 16.20
N ARG A 331 -8.09 -9.65 16.78
CA ARG A 331 -8.05 -9.03 18.09
C ARG A 331 -7.90 -7.53 17.95
N VAL A 332 -8.85 -6.75 18.47
CA VAL A 332 -8.77 -5.29 18.53
C VAL A 332 -8.49 -4.87 19.97
N GLU A 333 -7.34 -4.25 20.17
CA GLU A 333 -6.82 -3.76 21.44
C GLU A 333 -6.98 -2.23 21.52
N PRO A 334 -7.23 -1.66 22.74
CA PRO A 334 -7.37 -0.22 22.95
C PRO A 334 -6.24 0.64 22.42
#